data_eb9ae13cf9153f25295f99b5260dc72a
#
_entry.id   eb9ae13cf9153f25295f99b5260dc72a
#
_cell.length_a   1.000
_cell.length_b   1.000
_cell.length_c   1.000
_cell.angle_alpha   90.00
_cell.angle_beta   90.00
_cell.angle_gamma   90.00
#
_symmetry.space_group_name_H-M   'P 1'
#
loop_
_entity.id
_entity.type
_entity.pdbx_description
1 polymer ?
#
loop_
_entity_poly.entity_id
_entity_poly.type
_entity_poly.pdbx_seq_one_letter_code
_entity_poly.pdbx_strand_id
1 'polypeptide(L)'
;MLKLHFAPNSRAGRILWLLEELELPYELNKMAFSPTDLKSDEHRARHPLGRVPVLEDGDIQIWESGAITDYILEKHKNGGLKPSVDSEHFAKYLQ
;
A
#
# COMPACT_ATOMS: atom_id res chain seq x y z
N MET A 1 -3.22 -13.73 1.88
CA MET A 1 -1.89 -13.14 2.04
C MET A 1 -1.81 -11.81 1.31
N LEU A 2 -1.18 -10.86 1.94
CA LEU A 2 -0.95 -9.54 1.32
C LEU A 2 0.11 -9.65 0.22
N LYS A 3 -0.13 -8.96 -0.89
CA LYS A 3 0.84 -8.85 -1.96
C LYS A 3 0.97 -7.39 -2.37
N LEU A 4 2.19 -6.87 -2.33
CA LEU A 4 2.47 -5.50 -2.70
C LEU A 4 3.14 -5.44 -4.07
N HIS A 5 2.57 -4.68 -4.99
CA HIS A 5 3.21 -4.34 -6.26
C HIS A 5 3.99 -3.04 -6.04
N PHE A 6 5.29 -3.11 -6.26
CA PHE A 6 6.25 -2.12 -5.81
C PHE A 6 7.25 -1.80 -6.90
N ALA A 7 7.66 -0.55 -6.99
CA ALA A 7 8.80 -0.12 -7.79
C ALA A 7 9.72 0.73 -6.91
N PRO A 8 11.06 0.59 -7.04
CA PRO A 8 12.00 1.40 -6.26
C PRO A 8 11.80 2.89 -6.55
N ASN A 9 12.08 3.72 -5.56
CA ASN A 9 11.98 5.20 -5.67
C ASN A 9 10.57 5.70 -5.97
N SER A 10 9.55 4.91 -5.62
CA SER A 10 8.15 5.28 -5.77
C SER A 10 7.48 5.40 -4.40
N ARG A 11 6.23 5.86 -4.40
CA ARG A 11 5.44 5.93 -3.17
C ARG A 11 5.13 4.56 -2.58
N ALA A 12 5.32 3.49 -3.35
CA ALA A 12 5.17 2.14 -2.84
C ALA A 12 6.15 1.82 -1.71
N GLY A 13 7.28 2.53 -1.62
CA GLY A 13 8.22 2.38 -0.53
C GLY A 13 7.61 2.65 0.84
N ARG A 14 6.63 3.54 0.92
CA ARG A 14 5.93 3.84 2.17
C ARG A 14 5.15 2.63 2.68
N ILE A 15 4.54 1.90 1.76
CA ILE A 15 3.76 0.72 2.12
C ILE A 15 4.69 -0.44 2.49
N LEU A 16 5.79 -0.60 1.76
CA LEU A 16 6.79 -1.61 2.10
C LEU A 16 7.30 -1.39 3.52
N TRP A 17 7.65 -0.15 3.85
CA TRP A 17 8.10 0.20 5.19
C TRP A 17 7.04 -0.10 6.25
N LEU A 18 5.78 0.25 5.96
CA LEU A 18 4.68 -0.02 6.88
C LEU A 18 4.52 -1.51 7.17
N LEU A 19 4.57 -2.34 6.13
CA LEU A 19 4.45 -3.79 6.29
C LEU A 19 5.59 -4.35 7.13
N GLU A 20 6.81 -3.87 6.92
CA GLU A 20 7.96 -4.28 7.72
C GLU A 20 7.85 -3.80 9.16
N GLU A 21 7.41 -2.56 9.38
CA GLU A 21 7.24 -2.01 10.73
C GLU A 21 6.21 -2.78 11.52
N LEU A 22 5.14 -3.23 10.89
CA LEU A 22 4.09 -4.01 11.53
C LEU A 22 4.41 -5.50 11.59
N GLU A 23 5.51 -5.92 10.98
CA GLU A 23 5.93 -7.34 10.93
C GLU A 23 4.85 -8.24 10.32
N LEU A 24 4.13 -7.72 9.33
CA LEU A 24 3.12 -8.50 8.63
C LEU A 24 3.75 -9.32 7.52
N PRO A 25 3.33 -10.58 7.35
CA PRO A 25 3.79 -11.37 6.20
C PRO A 25 3.19 -10.84 4.91
N TYR A 26 4.00 -10.81 3.85
CA TYR A 26 3.55 -10.33 2.54
C TYR A 26 4.42 -10.89 1.43
N GLU A 27 3.89 -10.87 0.22
CA GLU A 27 4.64 -11.12 -1.00
C GLU A 27 4.95 -9.78 -1.67
N LEU A 28 6.09 -9.71 -2.35
CA LEU A 28 6.52 -8.52 -3.06
C LEU A 28 6.66 -8.79 -4.53
N ASN A 29 5.95 -8.03 -5.36
CA ASN A 29 6.18 -8.00 -6.80
C ASN A 29 6.98 -6.74 -7.12
N LYS A 30 8.29 -6.91 -7.29
CA LYS A 30 9.18 -5.79 -7.59
C LYS A 30 9.20 -5.51 -9.08
N MET A 31 8.81 -4.30 -9.46
CA MET A 31 8.78 -3.83 -10.84
C MET A 31 9.84 -2.75 -11.03
N ALA A 32 10.26 -2.53 -12.28
CA ALA A 32 11.10 -1.37 -12.58
C ALA A 32 10.23 -0.10 -12.58
N PHE A 33 10.78 0.99 -12.07
CA PHE A 33 10.10 2.29 -12.14
C PHE A 33 10.30 2.86 -13.55
N SER A 34 9.58 2.30 -14.50
CA SER A 34 9.70 2.65 -15.92
C SER A 34 8.34 2.55 -16.59
N PRO A 35 8.12 3.31 -17.69
CA PRO A 35 6.87 3.19 -18.44
C PRO A 35 6.62 1.79 -18.97
N THR A 36 7.68 1.05 -19.33
CA THR A 36 7.53 -0.31 -19.84
C THR A 36 6.81 -1.21 -18.84
N ASP A 37 7.25 -1.18 -17.58
CA ASP A 37 6.64 -2.02 -16.55
C ASP A 37 5.33 -1.43 -16.02
N LEU A 38 5.32 -0.12 -15.71
CA LEU A 38 4.16 0.50 -15.07
C LEU A 38 2.98 0.68 -16.03
N LYS A 39 3.25 0.88 -17.31
CA LYS A 39 2.20 1.09 -18.32
C LYS A 39 1.90 -0.18 -19.12
N SER A 40 2.42 -1.33 -18.69
CA SER A 40 2.10 -2.61 -19.34
C SER A 40 0.61 -2.92 -19.19
N ASP A 41 0.07 -3.71 -20.10
CA ASP A 41 -1.33 -4.13 -20.04
C ASP A 41 -1.59 -4.92 -18.76
N GLU A 42 -0.63 -5.74 -18.35
CA GLU A 42 -0.74 -6.52 -17.12
C GLU A 42 -0.90 -5.61 -15.90
N HIS A 43 -0.07 -4.56 -15.79
CA HIS A 43 -0.17 -3.67 -14.62
C HIS A 43 -1.38 -2.76 -14.70
N ARG A 44 -1.79 -2.32 -15.90
CA ARG A 44 -2.99 -1.50 -16.05
C ARG A 44 -4.27 -2.26 -15.69
N ALA A 45 -4.24 -3.58 -15.77
CA ALA A 45 -5.35 -4.40 -15.27
C ALA A 45 -5.46 -4.31 -13.74
N ARG A 46 -4.34 -4.05 -13.06
CA ARG A 46 -4.32 -3.83 -11.59
C ARG A 46 -4.61 -2.39 -11.22
N HIS A 47 -4.05 -1.45 -11.97
CA HIS A 47 -4.20 -0.01 -11.71
C HIS A 47 -4.44 0.70 -13.05
N PRO A 48 -5.63 1.28 -13.26
CA PRO A 48 -5.97 1.87 -14.57
C PRO A 48 -4.97 2.91 -15.07
N LEU A 49 -4.35 3.65 -14.18
CA LEU A 49 -3.36 4.66 -14.52
C LEU A 49 -1.93 4.11 -14.57
N GLY A 50 -1.75 2.81 -14.33
CA GLY A 50 -0.45 2.17 -14.36
C GLY A 50 0.52 2.75 -13.35
N ARG A 51 0.09 2.85 -12.09
CA ARG A 51 0.91 3.38 -11.00
C ARG A 51 1.13 2.34 -9.92
N VAL A 52 2.06 2.60 -9.03
CA VAL A 52 2.27 1.85 -7.80
C VAL A 52 2.17 2.83 -6.62
N PRO A 53 1.82 2.37 -5.42
CA PRO A 53 1.59 0.99 -5.03
C PRO A 53 0.22 0.45 -5.43
N VAL A 54 0.14 -0.87 -5.55
CA VAL A 54 -1.12 -1.62 -5.56
C VAL A 54 -0.98 -2.71 -4.51
N LEU A 55 -1.97 -2.85 -3.66
CA LEU A 55 -2.01 -3.92 -2.65
C LEU A 55 -3.10 -4.91 -3.02
N GLU A 56 -2.77 -6.20 -2.98
CA GLU A 56 -3.75 -7.27 -3.09
C GLU A 56 -3.89 -7.96 -1.74
N ASP A 57 -5.13 -8.23 -1.37
CA ASP A 57 -5.43 -9.00 -0.16
C ASP A 57 -6.54 -9.98 -0.53
N GLY A 58 -6.16 -11.22 -0.88
CA GLY A 58 -7.10 -12.16 -1.47
C GLY A 58 -7.66 -11.61 -2.78
N ASP A 59 -8.97 -11.46 -2.84
CA ASP A 59 -9.66 -10.93 -4.03
C ASP A 59 -9.75 -9.40 -4.04
N ILE A 60 -9.27 -8.74 -2.99
CA ILE A 60 -9.33 -7.29 -2.87
C ILE A 60 -8.09 -6.69 -3.50
N GLN A 61 -8.28 -5.66 -4.32
CA GLN A 61 -7.21 -4.84 -4.87
C GLN A 61 -7.43 -3.39 -4.47
N ILE A 62 -6.39 -2.76 -3.93
CA ILE A 62 -6.47 -1.38 -3.47
C ILE A 62 -5.30 -0.59 -4.04
N TRP A 63 -5.58 0.61 -4.51
CA TRP A 63 -4.56 1.59 -4.91
C TRP A 63 -4.71 2.85 -4.07
N GLU A 64 -3.79 3.79 -4.25
CA GLU A 64 -3.59 4.99 -3.45
C GLU A 64 -2.95 4.66 -2.11
N SER A 65 -1.74 5.23 -1.90
CA SER A 65 -0.96 4.90 -0.71
C SER A 65 -1.67 5.22 0.60
N GLY A 66 -2.44 6.32 0.63
CA GLY A 66 -3.21 6.68 1.82
C GLY A 66 -4.30 5.66 2.13
N ALA A 67 -5.03 5.21 1.11
CA ALA A 67 -6.08 4.22 1.27
C ALA A 67 -5.51 2.87 1.70
N ILE A 68 -4.38 2.48 1.12
CA ILE A 68 -3.70 1.22 1.47
C ILE A 68 -3.24 1.27 2.93
N THR A 69 -2.66 2.38 3.36
CA THR A 69 -2.22 2.56 4.74
C THR A 69 -3.38 2.39 5.71
N ASP A 70 -4.49 3.06 5.49
CA ASP A 70 -5.66 2.94 6.35
C ASP A 70 -6.22 1.53 6.34
N TYR A 71 -6.27 0.90 5.17
CA TYR A 71 -6.75 -0.48 5.07
C TYR A 71 -5.92 -1.43 5.93
N ILE A 72 -4.59 -1.34 5.82
CA ILE A 72 -3.70 -2.21 6.59
C ILE A 72 -3.89 -1.98 8.09
N LEU A 73 -3.92 -0.71 8.51
CA LEU A 73 -4.03 -0.37 9.93
C LEU A 73 -5.38 -0.77 10.52
N GLU A 74 -6.45 -0.72 9.74
CA GLU A 74 -7.78 -1.08 10.23
C GLU A 74 -8.06 -2.58 10.15
N LYS A 75 -7.63 -3.24 9.08
CA LYS A 75 -7.98 -4.63 8.81
C LYS A 75 -6.97 -5.65 9.34
N HIS A 76 -5.72 -5.27 9.44
CA HIS A 76 -4.66 -6.21 9.80
C HIS A 76 -4.05 -5.90 11.16
N LYS A 77 -3.28 -4.83 11.25
CA LYS A 77 -2.56 -4.54 12.48
C LYS A 77 -2.28 -3.04 12.57
N ASN A 78 -2.73 -2.43 13.65
CA ASN A 78 -2.51 -1.00 13.88
C ASN A 78 -1.11 -0.70 14.43
N GLY A 79 -0.62 -1.55 15.34
CA GLY A 79 0.68 -1.33 15.99
C GLY A 79 0.77 -0.02 16.77
N GLY A 80 -0.36 0.60 17.09
CA GLY A 80 -0.38 1.90 17.76
C GLY A 80 -0.07 3.08 16.84
N LEU A 81 -0.01 2.86 15.53
CA LEU A 81 0.40 3.90 14.59
C LEU A 81 -0.75 4.83 14.19
N LYS A 82 -2.00 4.36 14.32
CA LYS A 82 -3.16 5.15 13.96
C LYS A 82 -4.02 5.40 15.19
N PRO A 83 -4.25 6.66 15.57
CA PRO A 83 -5.13 6.96 16.70
C PRO A 83 -6.59 6.64 16.35
N SER A 84 -7.42 6.39 17.37
CA SER A 84 -8.84 6.17 17.15
C SER A 84 -9.52 7.46 16.66
N VAL A 85 -10.66 7.30 16.02
CA VAL A 85 -11.45 8.44 15.53
C VAL A 85 -11.77 9.42 16.66
N ASP A 86 -11.96 8.90 17.88
CA ASP A 86 -12.30 9.72 19.04
C ASP A 86 -11.08 10.39 19.70
N SER A 87 -9.88 10.06 19.23
CA SER A 87 -8.66 10.63 19.79
C SER A 87 -8.52 12.11 19.43
N GLU A 88 -8.00 12.91 20.36
CA GLU A 88 -7.67 14.30 20.08
C GLU A 88 -6.56 14.45 19.03
N HIS A 89 -5.82 13.37 18.76
CA HIS A 89 -4.73 13.35 17.78
C HIS A 89 -5.17 12.93 16.39
N PHE A 90 -6.44 12.57 16.21
CA PHE A 90 -6.89 11.98 14.93
C PHE A 90 -6.76 12.96 13.77
N ALA A 91 -7.13 14.22 13.96
CA ALA A 91 -7.03 15.22 12.89
C ALA A 91 -5.57 15.44 12.47
N LYS A 92 -4.67 15.49 13.44
CA LYS A 92 -3.23 15.64 13.17
C LYS A 92 -2.68 14.45 12.42
N TYR A 93 -3.17 13.26 12.75
CA TYR A 93 -2.78 12.05 12.04
C TYR A 93 -3.17 12.10 10.55
N LEU A 94 -4.36 12.61 10.25
CA LEU A 94 -4.81 12.72 8.87
C LEU A 94 -4.00 13.74 8.06
N GLN A 95 -3.49 14.75 8.70
CA GLN A 95 -2.68 15.80 8.07
C GLN A 95 -1.35 15.24 7.56
#